data_cfe6271d051e5bdeccdad3d1029aa3a4
#
_entry.id   cfe6271d051e5bdeccdad3d1029aa3a4
#
_cell.length_a   1.000
_cell.length_b   1.000
_cell.length_c   1.000
_cell.angle_alpha   90.00
_cell.angle_beta   90.00
_cell.angle_gamma   90.00
#
_symmetry.space_group_name_H-M   'P 1'
#
loop_
_entity.id
_entity.type
_entity.pdbx_description
1 polymer ?
#
loop_
_entity_poly.entity_id
_entity_poly.type
_entity_poly.pdbx_seq_one_letter_code
_entity_poly.pdbx_strand_id
1 'polypeptide(L)'
;MKRTLLFTLVFILAVFANAQKKQSLYDTDYLSKEFHIGRREAVRQRLPDSSVAVFFAAPEKTRSNDVEYQFKQDPDFYYLTGLDETNSLLIIFKDMQDIEGTQVNELLFIQDKNPFAERWTGRRMGPDSAKANLGFKVVMSASDFADYTRINFKKFRQVMWMDKFTDVQDDPDDRGDLASLLKHFKLKLDAASVKPNTTDLQYLMAGLRENKMPEELVLMRKVIRMSCDGHKEVMKALEPGYTEYQAQAVAEFIFKKQGSEYPGYPSISGGGENSCILHYTTNRRKLQKGDLLLLDAGAEYHGYSADITRTIPVSGKFTPEQKIIYNIVLEAQKAGINACRNGNNFRDPHEEAQKVIEKRLMELGIIKDPKEAFKYFFHGTSHYLGLDVHDAGMYGHLYPGNVITVEPGIYIPAGSDCDPKWWNIGVRIEDDVLITTGDPEVLSSGAPKTVEEIEALMKQESVFNLVK
;
A
#
# COMPACT_ATOMS: atom_id res chain seq x y z
N MET A 1 1.28 -16.35 86.51
CA MET A 1 0.74 -15.23 85.62
C MET A 1 1.35 -15.39 84.26
N LYS A 2 0.62 -15.99 83.34
CA LYS A 2 1.05 -16.17 81.94
C LYS A 2 0.29 -15.12 81.05
N ARG A 3 1.00 -14.21 80.49
CA ARG A 3 0.42 -13.25 79.47
C ARG A 3 0.44 -13.94 78.13
N THR A 4 -0.74 -14.17 77.57
CA THR A 4 -0.94 -14.68 76.24
C THR A 4 -0.94 -13.46 75.26
N LEU A 5 0.02 -13.44 74.38
CA LEU A 5 0.08 -12.42 73.26
C LEU A 5 -0.75 -12.91 72.10
N LEU A 6 -1.82 -12.20 71.78
CA LEU A 6 -2.69 -12.48 70.61
C LEU A 6 -2.09 -11.75 69.39
N PHE A 7 -1.49 -12.50 68.50
CA PHE A 7 -1.05 -11.96 67.19
C PHE A 7 -2.26 -11.94 66.24
N THR A 8 -2.75 -10.75 65.96
CA THR A 8 -3.76 -10.54 64.93
C THR A 8 -3.06 -10.44 63.58
N LEU A 9 -3.16 -11.50 62.79
CA LEU A 9 -2.65 -11.58 61.44
C LEU A 9 -3.64 -10.85 60.51
N VAL A 10 -3.32 -9.62 60.10
CA VAL A 10 -4.10 -8.91 59.07
C VAL A 10 -3.69 -9.46 57.71
N PHE A 11 -4.55 -10.30 57.15
CA PHE A 11 -4.45 -10.75 55.74
C PHE A 11 -4.89 -9.59 54.86
N ILE A 12 -3.93 -8.88 54.26
CA ILE A 12 -4.19 -7.94 53.16
C ILE A 12 -4.43 -8.81 51.90
N LEU A 13 -5.68 -9.06 51.60
CA LEU A 13 -6.11 -9.56 50.28
C LEU A 13 -5.91 -8.45 49.30
N ALA A 14 -4.76 -8.44 48.63
CA ALA A 14 -4.57 -7.68 47.38
C ALA A 14 -5.46 -8.33 46.33
N VAL A 15 -6.66 -7.78 46.18
CA VAL A 15 -7.51 -8.06 45.02
C VAL A 15 -6.81 -7.46 43.83
N PHE A 16 -6.02 -8.27 43.11
CA PHE A 16 -5.63 -7.95 41.75
C PHE A 16 -6.91 -7.90 40.93
N ALA A 17 -7.49 -6.73 40.82
CA ALA A 17 -8.47 -6.43 39.78
C ALA A 17 -7.71 -6.59 38.44
N ASN A 18 -7.72 -7.78 37.88
CA ASN A 18 -7.54 -7.99 36.47
C ASN A 18 -8.68 -7.24 35.79
N ALA A 19 -8.47 -5.96 35.52
CA ALA A 19 -9.25 -5.26 34.53
C ALA A 19 -8.96 -5.99 33.22
N GLN A 20 -9.78 -7.01 32.91
CA GLN A 20 -9.84 -7.53 31.55
C GLN A 20 -10.09 -6.30 30.67
N LYS A 21 -9.06 -5.86 29.94
CA LYS A 21 -9.24 -4.90 28.86
C LYS A 21 -10.40 -5.46 28.03
N LYS A 22 -11.54 -4.79 28.07
CA LYS A 22 -12.68 -5.15 27.25
C LYS A 22 -12.14 -5.25 25.85
N GLN A 23 -12.08 -6.46 25.29
CA GLN A 23 -11.55 -6.67 23.96
C GLN A 23 -12.39 -5.82 23.01
N SER A 24 -11.77 -4.94 22.26
CA SER A 24 -12.49 -4.15 21.27
C SER A 24 -13.19 -5.10 20.29
N LEU A 25 -14.40 -4.73 19.88
CA LEU A 25 -15.14 -5.49 18.87
C LEU A 25 -14.66 -5.17 17.45
N TYR A 26 -13.85 -4.13 17.29
CA TYR A 26 -13.31 -3.66 16.03
C TYR A 26 -11.79 -3.47 16.16
N ASP A 27 -11.12 -3.40 15.02
CA ASP A 27 -9.70 -3.06 14.98
C ASP A 27 -9.44 -1.70 15.62
N THR A 28 -8.32 -1.55 16.30
CA THR A 28 -7.95 -0.34 17.06
C THR A 28 -6.55 0.14 16.77
N ASP A 29 -5.85 -0.50 15.84
CA ASP A 29 -4.46 -0.20 15.49
C ASP A 29 -4.32 0.69 14.24
N TYR A 30 -5.36 1.50 13.95
CA TYR A 30 -5.28 2.59 12.99
C TYR A 30 -4.28 3.65 13.44
N LEU A 31 -3.77 4.42 12.49
CA LEU A 31 -2.97 5.61 12.80
C LEU A 31 -3.76 6.57 13.72
N SER A 32 -3.07 7.15 14.68
CA SER A 32 -3.71 8.03 15.65
C SER A 32 -4.13 9.36 15.02
N LYS A 33 -5.10 10.05 15.64
CA LYS A 33 -5.46 11.41 15.20
C LYS A 33 -4.27 12.38 15.29
N GLU A 34 -3.36 12.16 16.24
CA GLU A 34 -2.15 12.95 16.42
C GLU A 34 -1.21 12.82 15.23
N PHE A 35 -1.11 11.62 14.64
CA PHE A 35 -0.39 11.41 13.39
C PHE A 35 -0.99 12.29 12.27
N HIS A 36 -2.28 12.20 12.03
CA HIS A 36 -2.96 12.96 10.97
C HIS A 36 -2.88 14.48 11.20
N ILE A 37 -3.01 14.96 12.43
CA ILE A 37 -2.77 16.36 12.79
C ILE A 37 -1.33 16.77 12.42
N GLY A 38 -0.34 15.95 12.77
CA GLY A 38 1.06 16.18 12.42
C GLY A 38 1.29 16.25 10.90
N ARG A 39 0.58 15.44 10.12
CA ARG A 39 0.68 15.45 8.65
C ARG A 39 0.07 16.71 8.04
N ARG A 40 -1.10 17.15 8.52
CA ARG A 40 -1.70 18.42 8.11
C ARG A 40 -0.81 19.61 8.45
N GLU A 41 -0.17 19.59 9.64
CA GLU A 41 0.83 20.61 10.02
C GLU A 41 2.03 20.58 9.06
N ALA A 42 2.54 19.41 8.70
CA ALA A 42 3.67 19.28 7.79
C ALA A 42 3.33 19.78 6.36
N VAL A 43 2.10 19.58 5.88
CA VAL A 43 1.60 20.23 4.65
C VAL A 43 1.64 21.74 4.81
N ARG A 44 1.03 22.29 5.87
CA ARG A 44 0.94 23.73 6.13
C ARG A 44 2.30 24.41 6.17
N GLN A 45 3.29 23.78 6.81
CA GLN A 45 4.66 24.32 6.85
C GLN A 45 5.28 24.44 5.46
N ARG A 46 4.98 23.51 4.54
CA ARG A 46 5.51 23.50 3.17
C ARG A 46 4.70 24.36 2.19
N LEU A 47 3.48 24.73 2.54
CA LEU A 47 2.67 25.63 1.71
C LEU A 47 3.34 26.99 1.53
N PRO A 48 3.30 27.62 0.34
CA PRO A 48 3.71 29.01 0.13
C PRO A 48 2.89 29.97 0.97
N ASP A 49 3.44 31.15 1.26
CA ASP A 49 2.74 32.20 1.98
C ASP A 49 1.44 32.62 1.24
N SER A 50 0.41 32.87 2.01
CA SER A 50 -0.93 33.25 1.50
C SER A 50 -1.51 32.22 0.53
N SER A 51 -1.30 30.93 0.79
CA SER A 51 -1.85 29.85 -0.03
C SER A 51 -2.85 28.98 0.73
N VAL A 52 -3.60 28.19 -0.05
CA VAL A 52 -4.54 27.21 0.44
C VAL A 52 -4.42 25.93 -0.39
N ALA A 53 -4.43 24.78 0.28
CA ALA A 53 -4.48 23.46 -0.34
C ALA A 53 -5.85 22.82 -0.13
N VAL A 54 -6.36 22.18 -1.17
CA VAL A 54 -7.68 21.55 -1.20
C VAL A 54 -7.56 20.10 -1.60
N PHE A 55 -8.11 19.20 -0.78
CA PHE A 55 -8.09 17.76 -0.99
C PHE A 55 -9.51 17.22 -0.95
N PHE A 56 -9.83 16.34 -1.87
CA PHE A 56 -11.11 15.66 -1.92
C PHE A 56 -10.94 14.18 -1.59
N ALA A 57 -11.96 13.59 -0.96
CA ALA A 57 -12.06 12.15 -0.79
C ALA A 57 -12.19 11.45 -2.15
N ALA A 58 -11.87 10.15 -2.19
CA ALA A 58 -12.07 9.35 -3.38
C ALA A 58 -13.56 9.19 -3.73
N PRO A 59 -13.91 9.07 -5.02
CA PRO A 59 -15.24 8.64 -5.42
C PRO A 59 -15.44 7.14 -5.17
N GLU A 60 -16.68 6.75 -4.86
CA GLU A 60 -17.11 5.36 -5.05
C GLU A 60 -17.10 5.03 -6.54
N LYS A 61 -16.73 3.81 -6.89
CA LYS A 61 -16.60 3.37 -8.29
C LYS A 61 -17.56 2.23 -8.57
N THR A 62 -18.43 2.43 -9.54
CA THR A 62 -19.34 1.39 -10.01
C THR A 62 -18.59 0.29 -10.75
N ARG A 63 -18.82 -0.95 -10.35
CA ARG A 63 -18.38 -2.14 -11.08
C ARG A 63 -19.37 -2.51 -12.19
N SER A 64 -20.67 -2.54 -11.87
CA SER A 64 -21.72 -2.91 -12.79
C SER A 64 -23.10 -2.53 -12.23
N ASN A 65 -23.89 -1.74 -12.94
CA ASN A 65 -25.20 -1.26 -12.53
C ASN A 65 -25.15 -0.59 -11.14
N ASP A 66 -25.80 -1.22 -10.15
CA ASP A 66 -25.89 -0.83 -8.75
C ASP A 66 -24.87 -1.54 -7.83
N VAL A 67 -23.87 -2.20 -8.41
CA VAL A 67 -22.81 -2.89 -7.67
C VAL A 67 -21.53 -2.08 -7.77
N GLU A 68 -20.95 -1.75 -6.63
CA GLU A 68 -19.72 -0.98 -6.51
C GLU A 68 -18.50 -1.88 -6.32
N TYR A 69 -17.32 -1.35 -6.67
CA TYR A 69 -16.06 -1.90 -6.19
C TYR A 69 -15.89 -1.61 -4.70
N GLN A 70 -15.09 -2.43 -4.03
CA GLN A 70 -14.69 -2.09 -2.66
C GLN A 70 -14.06 -0.70 -2.64
N PHE A 71 -14.56 0.17 -1.73
CA PHE A 71 -14.06 1.54 -1.60
C PHE A 71 -12.59 1.54 -1.16
N LYS A 72 -11.80 2.39 -1.78
CA LYS A 72 -10.46 2.74 -1.34
C LYS A 72 -10.35 4.26 -1.33
N GLN A 73 -10.00 4.79 -0.17
CA GLN A 73 -9.83 6.22 0.00
C GLN A 73 -8.65 6.75 -0.82
N ASP A 74 -8.73 8.01 -1.23
CA ASP A 74 -7.60 8.74 -1.79
C ASP A 74 -6.43 8.74 -0.78
N PRO A 75 -5.24 8.28 -1.16
CA PRO A 75 -4.13 8.14 -0.24
C PRO A 75 -3.71 9.44 0.44
N ASP A 76 -3.75 10.59 -0.27
CA ASP A 76 -3.40 11.88 0.31
C ASP A 76 -4.47 12.35 1.31
N PHE A 77 -5.74 12.17 0.95
CA PHE A 77 -6.85 12.50 1.83
C PHE A 77 -6.83 11.64 3.10
N TYR A 78 -6.64 10.33 2.95
CA TYR A 78 -6.51 9.41 4.09
C TYR A 78 -5.31 9.76 4.99
N TYR A 79 -4.14 10.00 4.40
CA TYR A 79 -2.93 10.39 5.11
C TYR A 79 -3.11 11.63 5.98
N LEU A 80 -3.94 12.57 5.51
CA LEU A 80 -4.18 13.84 6.19
C LEU A 80 -5.33 13.77 7.20
N THR A 81 -6.31 12.87 7.01
CA THR A 81 -7.54 12.87 7.81
C THR A 81 -7.74 11.62 8.65
N GLY A 82 -7.31 10.46 8.17
CA GLY A 82 -7.69 9.15 8.71
C GLY A 82 -9.17 8.80 8.45
N LEU A 83 -9.86 9.56 7.60
CA LEU A 83 -11.27 9.32 7.25
C LEU A 83 -11.36 8.41 6.03
N ASP A 84 -12.04 7.27 6.19
CA ASP A 84 -12.28 6.29 5.13
C ASP A 84 -13.76 6.35 4.67
N GLU A 85 -14.20 7.55 4.31
CA GLU A 85 -15.54 7.82 3.76
C GLU A 85 -15.42 8.72 2.52
N THR A 86 -16.28 8.49 1.54
CA THR A 86 -16.44 9.36 0.36
C THR A 86 -17.08 10.71 0.72
N ASN A 87 -17.40 11.53 -0.28
CA ASN A 87 -18.20 12.76 -0.15
C ASN A 87 -17.64 13.74 0.87
N SER A 88 -16.33 13.94 0.84
CA SER A 88 -15.63 14.77 1.82
C SER A 88 -14.61 15.69 1.16
N LEU A 89 -14.36 16.82 1.80
CA LEU A 89 -13.45 17.87 1.34
C LEU A 89 -12.65 18.43 2.51
N LEU A 90 -11.31 18.38 2.40
CA LEU A 90 -10.37 19.00 3.34
C LEU A 90 -9.77 20.27 2.74
N ILE A 91 -9.77 21.35 3.49
CA ILE A 91 -9.11 22.62 3.13
C ILE A 91 -8.06 22.93 4.19
N ILE A 92 -6.81 23.14 3.78
CA ILE A 92 -5.69 23.54 4.64
C ILE A 92 -5.19 24.92 4.22
N PHE A 93 -5.27 25.88 5.12
CA PHE A 93 -4.76 27.25 4.90
C PHE A 93 -3.33 27.36 5.43
N LYS A 94 -2.45 28.09 4.72
CA LYS A 94 -1.14 28.46 5.23
C LYS A 94 -1.29 29.32 6.50
N ASP A 95 -2.13 30.31 6.43
CA ASP A 95 -2.33 31.31 7.48
C ASP A 95 -3.66 31.08 8.19
N MET A 96 -3.75 31.50 9.46
CA MET A 96 -5.00 31.45 10.25
C MET A 96 -6.11 32.22 9.57
N GLN A 97 -7.30 31.66 9.55
CA GLN A 97 -8.55 32.25 9.06
C GLN A 97 -9.51 32.41 10.22
N ASP A 98 -10.27 33.51 10.22
CA ASP A 98 -11.41 33.67 11.11
C ASP A 98 -12.64 33.04 10.45
N ILE A 99 -13.10 31.94 11.00
CA ILE A 99 -14.28 31.23 10.56
C ILE A 99 -15.31 31.25 11.69
N GLU A 100 -16.31 32.13 11.51
CA GLU A 100 -17.41 32.32 12.48
C GLU A 100 -16.92 32.62 13.92
N GLY A 101 -15.87 33.45 14.04
CA GLY A 101 -15.28 33.82 15.32
C GLY A 101 -14.27 32.79 15.86
N THR A 102 -14.03 31.69 15.12
CA THR A 102 -13.02 30.69 15.49
C THR A 102 -11.79 30.82 14.61
N GLN A 103 -10.62 30.97 15.23
CA GLN A 103 -9.35 30.97 14.50
C GLN A 103 -8.93 29.55 14.13
N VAL A 104 -8.93 29.25 12.84
CA VAL A 104 -8.58 27.95 12.27
C VAL A 104 -7.66 28.09 11.06
N ASN A 105 -6.92 27.05 10.78
CA ASN A 105 -6.08 26.94 9.58
C ASN A 105 -6.43 25.67 8.77
N GLU A 106 -7.53 25.04 9.10
CA GLU A 106 -8.07 23.88 8.36
C GLU A 106 -9.57 23.76 8.55
N LEU A 107 -10.25 23.25 7.52
CA LEU A 107 -11.68 22.95 7.54
C LEU A 107 -11.91 21.58 6.94
N LEU A 108 -12.84 20.84 7.50
CA LEU A 108 -13.30 19.57 6.94
C LEU A 108 -14.80 19.65 6.69
N PHE A 109 -15.20 19.26 5.47
CA PHE A 109 -16.59 19.04 5.10
C PHE A 109 -16.78 17.55 4.88
N ILE A 110 -17.77 16.95 5.53
CA ILE A 110 -18.09 15.52 5.43
C ILE A 110 -19.58 15.29 5.34
N GLN A 111 -19.95 14.10 4.88
CA GLN A 111 -21.35 13.72 4.81
C GLN A 111 -21.99 13.65 6.21
N ASP A 112 -23.29 14.03 6.29
CA ASP A 112 -24.04 13.95 7.52
C ASP A 112 -24.38 12.52 7.92
N LYS A 113 -24.61 12.31 9.21
CA LYS A 113 -25.31 11.12 9.68
C LYS A 113 -26.71 11.08 9.09
N ASN A 114 -27.02 9.99 8.43
CA ASN A 114 -28.33 9.74 7.86
C ASN A 114 -28.80 8.34 8.24
N PRO A 115 -29.66 8.19 9.28
CA PRO A 115 -30.09 6.87 9.76
C PRO A 115 -30.81 6.02 8.70
N PHE A 116 -31.36 6.64 7.65
CA PHE A 116 -31.97 5.92 6.53
C PHE A 116 -30.89 5.37 5.59
N ALA A 117 -29.97 6.21 5.13
CA ALA A 117 -28.85 5.80 4.27
C ALA A 117 -27.93 4.80 4.97
N GLU A 118 -27.65 4.99 6.27
CA GLU A 118 -26.81 4.09 7.07
C GLU A 118 -27.36 2.66 7.17
N ARG A 119 -28.63 2.43 6.92
CA ARG A 119 -29.21 1.07 6.82
C ARG A 119 -28.78 0.35 5.54
N TRP A 120 -28.37 1.09 4.51
CA TRP A 120 -27.99 0.57 3.20
C TRP A 120 -26.47 0.51 3.03
N THR A 121 -25.77 1.59 3.37
CA THR A 121 -24.35 1.77 3.05
C THR A 121 -23.41 1.68 4.27
N GLY A 122 -23.95 1.45 5.47
CA GLY A 122 -23.17 1.42 6.69
C GLY A 122 -23.17 2.76 7.44
N ARG A 123 -22.48 2.77 8.58
CA ARG A 123 -22.44 3.93 9.47
C ARG A 123 -21.61 5.06 8.88
N ARG A 124 -22.07 6.30 9.05
CA ARG A 124 -21.36 7.52 8.72
C ARG A 124 -20.82 8.19 9.98
N MET A 125 -19.65 8.79 9.90
CA MET A 125 -19.03 9.49 11.04
C MET A 125 -19.83 10.73 11.43
N GLY A 126 -20.18 11.55 10.47
CA GLY A 126 -20.87 12.83 10.66
C GLY A 126 -19.99 13.90 11.33
N PRO A 127 -20.35 15.21 11.18
CA PRO A 127 -19.51 16.33 11.61
C PRO A 127 -19.11 16.31 13.09
N ASP A 128 -20.03 16.02 14.01
CA ASP A 128 -19.75 16.04 15.46
C ASP A 128 -18.73 14.96 15.86
N SER A 129 -18.92 13.74 15.32
CA SER A 129 -17.99 12.64 15.62
C SER A 129 -16.62 12.88 14.98
N ALA A 130 -16.58 13.43 13.77
CA ALA A 130 -15.32 13.77 13.09
C ALA A 130 -14.55 14.85 13.86
N LYS A 131 -15.22 15.88 14.35
CA LYS A 131 -14.60 16.90 15.20
C LYS A 131 -13.93 16.29 16.44
N ALA A 132 -14.59 15.35 17.10
CA ALA A 132 -14.06 14.69 18.29
C ALA A 132 -12.91 13.72 17.96
N ASN A 133 -13.05 12.92 16.90
CA ASN A 133 -12.17 11.78 16.61
C ASN A 133 -10.99 12.12 15.68
N LEU A 134 -11.13 13.11 14.78
CA LEU A 134 -10.10 13.45 13.78
C LEU A 134 -9.30 14.71 14.17
N GLY A 135 -9.67 15.38 15.27
CA GLY A 135 -8.91 16.50 15.84
C GLY A 135 -9.09 17.84 15.10
N PHE A 136 -10.18 18.02 14.35
CA PHE A 136 -10.53 19.28 13.72
C PHE A 136 -11.27 20.20 14.70
N LYS A 137 -10.99 21.51 14.64
CA LYS A 137 -11.76 22.50 15.40
C LYS A 137 -13.11 22.79 14.77
N VAL A 138 -13.17 22.82 13.45
CA VAL A 138 -14.37 23.08 12.66
C VAL A 138 -14.55 21.97 11.63
N VAL A 139 -15.71 21.30 11.72
CA VAL A 139 -16.18 20.30 10.75
C VAL A 139 -17.62 20.69 10.40
N MET A 140 -17.94 20.65 9.12
CA MET A 140 -19.22 21.06 8.57
C MET A 140 -19.83 19.94 7.73
N SER A 141 -21.13 20.04 7.48
CA SER A 141 -21.80 19.19 6.51
C SER A 141 -21.28 19.44 5.09
N ALA A 142 -21.06 18.39 4.32
CA ALA A 142 -20.71 18.48 2.91
C ALA A 142 -21.80 19.24 2.12
N SER A 143 -23.08 19.07 2.48
CA SER A 143 -24.21 19.75 1.84
C SER A 143 -24.20 21.27 2.03
N ASP A 144 -23.52 21.78 3.06
CA ASP A 144 -23.40 23.22 3.31
C ASP A 144 -22.37 23.89 2.39
N PHE A 145 -21.43 23.12 1.79
CA PHE A 145 -20.30 23.67 1.03
C PHE A 145 -20.76 24.55 -0.14
N ALA A 146 -21.84 24.19 -0.81
CA ALA A 146 -22.38 24.95 -1.94
C ALA A 146 -22.66 26.42 -1.56
N ASP A 147 -23.35 26.64 -0.43
CA ASP A 147 -23.78 27.95 0.06
C ASP A 147 -22.76 28.62 0.99
N TYR A 148 -21.65 27.92 1.29
CA TYR A 148 -20.64 28.41 2.23
C TYR A 148 -19.81 29.55 1.62
N THR A 149 -19.98 30.78 2.11
CA THR A 149 -19.37 32.00 1.55
C THR A 149 -18.20 32.55 2.37
N ARG A 150 -17.87 31.93 3.51
CA ARG A 150 -16.81 32.43 4.41
C ARG A 150 -15.40 32.24 3.85
N ILE A 151 -15.23 31.34 2.87
CA ILE A 151 -13.95 31.16 2.19
C ILE A 151 -13.91 32.06 0.94
N ASN A 152 -13.07 33.07 0.98
CA ASN A 152 -12.83 33.96 -0.17
C ASN A 152 -11.53 33.56 -0.87
N PHE A 153 -11.61 32.73 -1.89
CA PHE A 153 -10.45 32.25 -2.65
C PHE A 153 -9.63 33.37 -3.31
N LYS A 154 -10.23 34.53 -3.59
CA LYS A 154 -9.55 35.68 -4.14
C LYS A 154 -8.47 36.29 -3.21
N LYS A 155 -8.56 36.00 -1.90
CA LYS A 155 -7.56 36.49 -0.91
C LYS A 155 -6.26 35.71 -0.94
N PHE A 156 -6.25 34.51 -1.54
CA PHE A 156 -5.06 33.68 -1.58
C PHE A 156 -4.26 33.96 -2.86
N ARG A 157 -2.94 34.03 -2.71
CA ARG A 157 -2.00 34.17 -3.84
C ARG A 157 -1.99 32.90 -4.69
N GLN A 158 -2.22 31.75 -4.06
CA GLN A 158 -2.22 30.45 -4.69
C GLN A 158 -3.26 29.53 -4.07
N VAL A 159 -4.10 28.93 -4.90
CA VAL A 159 -4.98 27.83 -4.55
C VAL A 159 -4.39 26.57 -5.17
N MET A 160 -4.03 25.59 -4.36
CA MET A 160 -3.41 24.34 -4.78
C MET A 160 -4.43 23.21 -4.70
N TRP A 161 -4.57 22.45 -5.77
CA TRP A 161 -5.50 21.34 -5.86
C TRP A 161 -5.08 20.37 -6.96
N MET A 162 -5.28 19.06 -6.74
CA MET A 162 -5.05 18.02 -7.75
C MET A 162 -6.37 17.62 -8.41
N ASP A 163 -6.58 17.96 -9.68
CA ASP A 163 -7.74 17.55 -10.48
C ASP A 163 -7.50 16.13 -11.03
N LYS A 164 -7.68 15.12 -10.19
CA LYS A 164 -7.35 13.73 -10.50
C LYS A 164 -8.55 12.78 -10.64
N PHE A 165 -9.76 13.23 -10.29
CA PHE A 165 -10.94 12.39 -10.35
C PHE A 165 -11.72 12.62 -11.64
N THR A 166 -11.83 11.59 -12.48
CA THR A 166 -12.47 11.64 -13.78
C THR A 166 -13.79 10.88 -13.88
N ASP A 167 -14.06 9.99 -12.92
CA ASP A 167 -15.23 9.10 -12.92
C ASP A 167 -15.99 9.29 -11.59
N VAL A 168 -16.58 10.48 -11.46
CA VAL A 168 -17.35 10.87 -10.28
C VAL A 168 -18.83 10.83 -10.62
N GLN A 169 -19.58 10.01 -9.91
CA GLN A 169 -21.02 9.93 -10.06
C GLN A 169 -21.69 11.14 -9.39
N ASP A 170 -22.74 11.66 -10.00
CA ASP A 170 -23.54 12.78 -9.53
C ASP A 170 -24.91 12.24 -9.05
N ASP A 171 -25.23 12.43 -7.79
CA ASP A 171 -26.57 12.22 -7.26
C ASP A 171 -27.27 13.59 -7.16
N PRO A 172 -28.21 13.89 -8.08
CA PRO A 172 -28.89 15.19 -8.10
C PRO A 172 -29.66 15.52 -6.82
N ASP A 173 -29.99 14.52 -6.02
CA ASP A 173 -30.73 14.67 -4.77
C ASP A 173 -29.79 14.86 -3.55
N ASP A 174 -28.47 14.61 -3.71
CA ASP A 174 -27.45 14.82 -2.66
C ASP A 174 -26.55 16.03 -2.97
N ARG A 175 -26.84 17.16 -2.34
CA ARG A 175 -26.03 18.39 -2.46
C ARG A 175 -24.62 18.29 -1.86
N GLY A 176 -24.35 17.25 -1.09
CA GLY A 176 -23.11 17.00 -0.39
C GLY A 176 -22.28 15.88 -1.01
N ASP A 177 -22.71 15.32 -2.15
CA ASP A 177 -21.93 14.32 -2.86
C ASP A 177 -20.64 14.89 -3.47
N LEU A 178 -19.71 14.04 -3.84
CA LEU A 178 -18.41 14.46 -4.36
C LEU A 178 -18.54 15.28 -5.65
N ALA A 179 -19.50 14.93 -6.53
CA ALA A 179 -19.74 15.67 -7.77
C ALA A 179 -20.15 17.10 -7.49
N SER A 180 -21.09 17.28 -6.55
CA SER A 180 -21.54 18.59 -6.07
C SER A 180 -20.41 19.38 -5.41
N LEU A 181 -19.60 18.74 -4.55
CA LEU A 181 -18.43 19.39 -3.93
C LEU A 181 -17.43 19.90 -4.96
N LEU A 182 -17.05 19.07 -5.94
CA LEU A 182 -16.13 19.44 -7.02
C LEU A 182 -16.70 20.55 -7.89
N LYS A 183 -17.97 20.46 -8.28
CA LYS A 183 -18.70 21.45 -9.06
C LYS A 183 -18.70 22.81 -8.36
N HIS A 184 -19.11 22.83 -7.10
CA HIS A 184 -19.18 24.08 -6.34
C HIS A 184 -17.82 24.67 -6.01
N PHE A 185 -16.78 23.85 -5.82
CA PHE A 185 -15.41 24.31 -5.70
C PHE A 185 -14.95 25.03 -6.98
N LYS A 186 -15.16 24.43 -8.17
CA LYS A 186 -14.83 25.03 -9.46
C LYS A 186 -15.62 26.35 -9.66
N LEU A 187 -16.92 26.39 -9.37
CA LEU A 187 -17.74 27.60 -9.44
C LEU A 187 -17.22 28.72 -8.51
N LYS A 188 -16.77 28.39 -7.31
CA LYS A 188 -16.19 29.38 -6.37
C LYS A 188 -14.84 29.93 -6.88
N LEU A 189 -14.02 29.12 -7.54
CA LEU A 189 -12.79 29.58 -8.19
C LEU A 189 -13.08 30.51 -9.37
N ASP A 190 -14.04 30.15 -10.22
CA ASP A 190 -14.46 30.95 -11.37
C ASP A 190 -15.00 32.31 -10.93
N ALA A 191 -15.89 32.33 -9.93
CA ALA A 191 -16.44 33.57 -9.35
C ALA A 191 -15.35 34.45 -8.71
N ALA A 192 -14.29 33.86 -8.19
CA ALA A 192 -13.13 34.57 -7.66
C ALA A 192 -12.12 34.98 -8.74
N SER A 193 -12.27 34.50 -9.98
CA SER A 193 -11.30 34.63 -11.09
C SER A 193 -9.91 34.10 -10.71
N VAL A 194 -9.88 32.97 -10.00
CA VAL A 194 -8.66 32.30 -9.52
C VAL A 194 -8.38 31.06 -10.38
N LYS A 195 -7.21 31.00 -10.98
CA LYS A 195 -6.71 29.78 -11.63
C LYS A 195 -5.93 28.96 -10.62
N PRO A 196 -6.35 27.72 -10.29
CA PRO A 196 -5.62 26.91 -9.34
C PRO A 196 -4.30 26.38 -9.88
N ASN A 197 -3.35 26.15 -8.98
CA ASN A 197 -2.16 25.35 -9.26
C ASN A 197 -2.51 23.87 -9.09
N THR A 198 -2.41 23.09 -10.14
CA THR A 198 -2.81 21.67 -10.16
C THR A 198 -1.63 20.70 -10.14
N THR A 199 -0.40 21.21 -10.01
CA THR A 199 0.82 20.40 -10.11
C THR A 199 1.65 20.34 -8.85
N ASP A 200 1.86 21.47 -8.15
CA ASP A 200 2.85 21.53 -7.06
C ASP A 200 2.42 20.70 -5.84
N LEU A 201 1.11 20.52 -5.63
CA LEU A 201 0.59 19.78 -4.49
C LEU A 201 0.99 18.30 -4.51
N GLN A 202 1.07 17.69 -5.72
CA GLN A 202 1.53 16.30 -5.86
C GLN A 202 2.99 16.13 -5.40
N TYR A 203 3.87 17.07 -5.72
CA TYR A 203 5.27 17.01 -5.29
C TYR A 203 5.42 17.27 -3.79
N LEU A 204 4.61 18.17 -3.24
CA LEU A 204 4.57 18.39 -1.80
C LEU A 204 4.16 17.11 -1.05
N MET A 205 3.10 16.45 -1.52
CA MET A 205 2.62 15.19 -0.92
C MET A 205 3.60 14.05 -1.14
N ALA A 206 4.20 13.91 -2.32
CA ALA A 206 5.24 12.93 -2.60
C ALA A 206 6.42 13.06 -1.62
N GLY A 207 6.93 14.27 -1.41
CA GLY A 207 8.02 14.52 -0.47
C GLY A 207 7.64 14.35 1.02
N LEU A 208 6.34 14.21 1.35
CA LEU A 208 5.88 13.84 2.69
C LEU A 208 5.72 12.33 2.85
N ARG A 209 5.19 11.66 1.82
CA ARG A 209 4.83 10.23 1.85
C ARG A 209 6.02 9.31 1.58
N GLU A 210 7.03 9.77 0.83
CA GLU A 210 8.21 8.94 0.53
C GLU A 210 8.98 8.54 1.81
N ASN A 211 9.02 9.40 2.84
CA ASN A 211 9.63 9.10 4.13
C ASN A 211 8.58 8.64 5.14
N LYS A 212 8.53 7.35 5.42
CA LYS A 212 7.59 6.75 6.35
C LYS A 212 7.93 7.12 7.80
N MET A 213 6.90 7.59 8.52
CA MET A 213 7.00 7.81 9.95
C MET A 213 7.02 6.48 10.71
N PRO A 214 7.52 6.45 11.96
CA PRO A 214 7.56 5.22 12.75
C PRO A 214 6.21 4.52 12.87
N GLU A 215 5.11 5.26 12.98
CA GLU A 215 3.75 4.74 13.09
C GLU A 215 3.31 4.02 11.80
N GLU A 216 3.66 4.58 10.64
CA GLU A 216 3.40 3.96 9.32
C GLU A 216 4.17 2.65 9.18
N LEU A 217 5.43 2.62 9.61
CA LEU A 217 6.27 1.43 9.56
C LEU A 217 5.71 0.28 10.42
N VAL A 218 4.95 0.56 11.49
CA VAL A 218 4.27 -0.48 12.27
C VAL A 218 3.21 -1.18 11.41
N LEU A 219 2.39 -0.43 10.68
CA LEU A 219 1.37 -0.98 9.77
C LEU A 219 2.01 -1.70 8.59
N MET A 220 3.02 -1.10 7.96
CA MET A 220 3.75 -1.72 6.85
C MET A 220 4.38 -3.06 7.26
N ARG A 221 5.05 -3.14 8.41
CA ARG A 221 5.60 -4.41 8.91
C ARG A 221 4.50 -5.46 9.16
N LYS A 222 3.31 -5.03 9.58
CA LYS A 222 2.18 -5.93 9.80
C LYS A 222 1.66 -6.50 8.49
N VAL A 223 1.39 -5.65 7.49
CA VAL A 223 0.86 -6.08 6.20
C VAL A 223 1.88 -6.90 5.39
N ILE A 224 3.17 -6.54 5.45
CA ILE A 224 4.25 -7.29 4.82
C ILE A 224 4.37 -8.69 5.44
N ARG A 225 4.24 -8.81 6.77
CA ARG A 225 4.22 -10.13 7.45
C ARG A 225 3.03 -10.98 7.01
N MET A 226 1.82 -10.40 6.89
CA MET A 226 0.64 -11.10 6.36
C MET A 226 0.91 -11.66 4.96
N SER A 227 1.56 -10.86 4.12
CA SER A 227 1.92 -11.23 2.75
C SER A 227 2.97 -12.35 2.74
N CYS A 228 4.00 -12.26 3.58
CA CYS A 228 4.98 -13.35 3.75
C CYS A 228 4.31 -14.67 4.15
N ASP A 229 3.32 -14.62 5.05
CA ASP A 229 2.60 -15.82 5.48
C ASP A 229 1.74 -16.41 4.35
N GLY A 230 1.14 -15.57 3.52
CA GLY A 230 0.43 -16.01 2.30
C GLY A 230 1.36 -16.75 1.33
N HIS A 231 2.51 -16.17 1.02
CA HIS A 231 3.52 -16.80 0.16
C HIS A 231 4.01 -18.14 0.71
N LYS A 232 4.28 -18.22 2.02
CA LYS A 232 4.68 -19.48 2.67
C LYS A 232 3.60 -20.55 2.54
N GLU A 233 2.35 -20.17 2.70
CA GLU A 233 1.26 -21.16 2.61
C GLU A 233 1.03 -21.65 1.18
N VAL A 234 1.19 -20.76 0.17
CA VAL A 234 1.20 -21.18 -1.25
C VAL A 234 2.33 -22.15 -1.53
N MET A 235 3.56 -21.89 -1.03
CA MET A 235 4.69 -22.81 -1.20
C MET A 235 4.39 -24.21 -0.64
N LYS A 236 3.70 -24.32 0.50
CA LYS A 236 3.31 -25.60 1.07
C LYS A 236 2.17 -26.29 0.31
N ALA A 237 1.21 -25.50 -0.20
CA ALA A 237 0.02 -26.02 -0.84
C ALA A 237 0.25 -26.46 -2.29
N LEU A 238 1.22 -25.85 -2.98
CA LEU A 238 1.41 -25.94 -4.42
C LEU A 238 1.82 -27.36 -4.84
N GLU A 239 1.05 -27.95 -5.77
CA GLU A 239 1.33 -29.25 -6.38
C GLU A 239 0.91 -29.26 -7.85
N PRO A 240 1.44 -30.16 -8.70
CA PRO A 240 0.97 -30.32 -10.06
C PRO A 240 -0.55 -30.64 -10.10
N GLY A 241 -1.26 -29.93 -10.98
CA GLY A 241 -2.71 -30.03 -11.07
C GLY A 241 -3.47 -28.88 -10.43
N TYR A 242 -2.86 -28.10 -9.54
CA TYR A 242 -3.40 -26.80 -9.11
C TYR A 242 -3.64 -25.90 -10.31
N THR A 243 -4.56 -24.96 -10.16
CA THR A 243 -4.72 -23.85 -11.10
C THR A 243 -4.10 -22.59 -10.51
N GLU A 244 -3.72 -21.66 -11.37
CA GLU A 244 -3.16 -20.35 -10.96
C GLU A 244 -4.08 -19.62 -9.97
N TYR A 245 -5.42 -19.65 -10.20
CA TYR A 245 -6.39 -19.04 -9.27
C TYR A 245 -6.52 -19.79 -7.93
N GLN A 246 -6.19 -21.08 -7.85
CA GLN A 246 -6.14 -21.77 -6.56
C GLN A 246 -4.93 -21.31 -5.72
N ALA A 247 -3.77 -21.11 -6.35
CA ALA A 247 -2.61 -20.54 -5.68
C ALA A 247 -2.91 -19.11 -5.21
N GLN A 248 -3.53 -18.27 -6.05
CA GLN A 248 -4.02 -16.94 -5.69
C GLN A 248 -4.97 -17.00 -4.49
N ALA A 249 -5.98 -17.90 -4.52
CA ALA A 249 -6.96 -18.02 -3.45
C ALA A 249 -6.34 -18.40 -2.11
N VAL A 250 -5.29 -19.24 -2.10
CA VAL A 250 -4.55 -19.59 -0.87
C VAL A 250 -3.87 -18.36 -0.28
N ALA A 251 -3.16 -17.57 -1.10
CA ALA A 251 -2.51 -16.35 -0.62
C ALA A 251 -3.53 -15.35 -0.05
N GLU A 252 -4.58 -15.03 -0.83
CA GLU A 252 -5.60 -14.05 -0.45
C GLU A 252 -6.45 -14.51 0.75
N PHE A 253 -6.67 -15.82 0.92
CA PHE A 253 -7.30 -16.34 2.14
C PHE A 253 -6.47 -16.02 3.38
N ILE A 254 -5.15 -16.22 3.32
CA ILE A 254 -4.26 -15.93 4.45
C ILE A 254 -4.25 -14.43 4.75
N PHE A 255 -4.21 -13.58 3.72
CA PHE A 255 -4.31 -12.12 3.89
C PHE A 255 -5.59 -11.75 4.62
N LYS A 256 -6.73 -12.20 4.10
CA LYS A 256 -8.06 -11.92 4.66
C LYS A 256 -8.24 -12.46 6.07
N LYS A 257 -7.76 -13.67 6.34
CA LYS A 257 -7.79 -14.31 7.67
C LYS A 257 -7.04 -13.48 8.73
N GLN A 258 -6.01 -12.74 8.32
CA GLN A 258 -5.20 -11.91 9.23
C GLN A 258 -5.70 -10.46 9.34
N GLY A 259 -6.79 -10.11 8.65
CA GLY A 259 -7.45 -8.81 8.76
C GLY A 259 -7.22 -7.87 7.57
N SER A 260 -6.52 -8.30 6.51
CA SER A 260 -6.38 -7.51 5.29
C SER A 260 -7.76 -7.14 4.74
N GLU A 261 -7.95 -5.87 4.38
CA GLU A 261 -9.19 -5.38 3.77
C GLU A 261 -9.29 -5.86 2.33
N TYR A 262 -8.16 -5.82 1.59
CA TYR A 262 -8.11 -6.16 0.18
C TYR A 262 -6.68 -6.58 -0.23
N PRO A 263 -6.45 -7.27 -1.35
CA PRO A 263 -5.13 -7.31 -1.99
C PRO A 263 -4.72 -5.90 -2.42
N GLY A 264 -3.48 -5.48 -2.16
CA GLY A 264 -2.99 -4.15 -2.52
C GLY A 264 -3.06 -3.86 -4.02
N TYR A 265 -3.05 -4.94 -4.82
CA TYR A 265 -3.19 -4.96 -6.28
C TYR A 265 -3.72 -6.33 -6.73
N PRO A 266 -4.22 -6.46 -7.97
CA PRO A 266 -4.64 -7.75 -8.50
C PRO A 266 -3.49 -8.74 -8.51
N SER A 267 -3.60 -9.83 -7.72
CA SER A 267 -2.54 -10.83 -7.59
C SER A 267 -2.15 -11.43 -8.95
N ILE A 268 -0.85 -11.49 -9.22
CA ILE A 268 -0.25 -12.09 -10.41
C ILE A 268 0.14 -13.52 -10.05
N SER A 269 -0.43 -14.51 -10.75
CA SER A 269 -0.17 -15.92 -10.51
C SER A 269 0.09 -16.60 -11.86
N GLY A 270 1.33 -16.43 -12.40
CA GLY A 270 1.72 -16.88 -13.74
C GLY A 270 2.48 -18.19 -13.72
N GLY A 271 1.88 -19.28 -14.26
CA GLY A 271 2.48 -20.61 -14.32
C GLY A 271 3.09 -20.94 -15.70
N GLY A 272 4.24 -21.63 -15.73
CA GLY A 272 4.89 -22.02 -16.97
C GLY A 272 5.18 -20.83 -17.87
N GLU A 273 4.70 -20.84 -19.13
CA GLU A 273 4.86 -19.74 -20.08
C GLU A 273 4.31 -18.39 -19.58
N ASN A 274 3.26 -18.41 -18.74
CA ASN A 274 2.66 -17.19 -18.18
C ASN A 274 3.58 -16.48 -17.19
N SER A 275 4.58 -17.16 -16.64
CA SER A 275 5.61 -16.54 -15.79
C SER A 275 6.46 -15.50 -16.53
N CYS A 276 6.44 -15.52 -17.87
CA CYS A 276 7.13 -14.55 -18.73
C CYS A 276 6.28 -13.29 -19.04
N ILE A 277 5.04 -13.18 -18.49
CA ILE A 277 4.15 -12.03 -18.69
C ILE A 277 4.13 -11.20 -17.42
N LEU A 278 4.62 -9.97 -17.47
CA LEU A 278 4.92 -9.14 -16.31
C LEU A 278 3.71 -8.95 -15.37
N HIS A 279 2.57 -8.46 -15.90
CA HIS A 279 1.33 -8.23 -15.14
C HIS A 279 0.24 -9.23 -15.55
N TYR A 280 0.52 -10.53 -15.39
CA TYR A 280 -0.42 -11.59 -15.71
C TYR A 280 -1.45 -11.80 -14.60
N THR A 281 -2.67 -11.32 -14.80
CA THR A 281 -3.76 -11.38 -13.81
C THR A 281 -4.93 -12.28 -14.22
N THR A 282 -4.84 -12.95 -15.37
CA THR A 282 -5.87 -13.87 -15.83
C THR A 282 -6.00 -15.10 -14.92
N ASN A 283 -4.88 -15.66 -14.45
CA ASN A 283 -4.76 -16.71 -13.45
C ASN A 283 -5.65 -17.93 -13.70
N ARG A 284 -5.69 -18.46 -14.95
CA ARG A 284 -6.61 -19.55 -15.33
C ARG A 284 -5.94 -20.85 -15.75
N ARG A 285 -4.62 -20.85 -15.94
CA ARG A 285 -3.90 -22.03 -16.40
C ARG A 285 -3.81 -23.09 -15.31
N LYS A 286 -3.89 -24.38 -15.73
CA LYS A 286 -3.60 -25.52 -14.87
C LYS A 286 -2.11 -25.80 -14.88
N LEU A 287 -1.50 -25.79 -13.69
CA LEU A 287 -0.08 -25.97 -13.48
C LEU A 287 0.35 -27.43 -13.72
N GLN A 288 1.44 -27.59 -14.42
CA GLN A 288 1.97 -28.89 -14.82
C GLN A 288 3.25 -29.22 -14.03
N LYS A 289 3.56 -30.52 -14.00
CA LYS A 289 4.88 -30.95 -13.49
C LYS A 289 6.00 -30.32 -14.32
N GLY A 290 6.94 -29.66 -13.62
CA GLY A 290 8.06 -28.98 -14.25
C GLY A 290 7.83 -27.49 -14.52
N ASP A 291 6.62 -26.95 -14.29
CA ASP A 291 6.38 -25.53 -14.35
C ASP A 291 7.03 -24.78 -13.18
N LEU A 292 7.34 -23.51 -13.41
CA LEU A 292 7.45 -22.50 -12.35
C LEU A 292 6.12 -21.80 -12.16
N LEU A 293 5.80 -21.39 -10.96
CA LEU A 293 4.77 -20.42 -10.64
C LEU A 293 5.45 -19.13 -10.18
N LEU A 294 5.30 -18.06 -10.93
CA LEU A 294 5.62 -16.71 -10.48
C LEU A 294 4.38 -16.16 -9.78
N LEU A 295 4.48 -16.00 -8.47
CA LEU A 295 3.43 -15.42 -7.64
C LEU A 295 3.90 -14.06 -7.14
N ASP A 296 3.16 -13.01 -7.53
CA ASP A 296 3.36 -11.64 -7.11
C ASP A 296 2.05 -11.17 -6.47
N ALA A 297 2.07 -11.03 -5.15
CA ALA A 297 0.89 -10.77 -4.35
C ALA A 297 1.24 -10.11 -3.03
N GLY A 298 0.54 -9.04 -2.71
CA GLY A 298 0.63 -8.30 -1.47
C GLY A 298 -0.74 -8.00 -0.87
N ALA A 299 -0.83 -7.99 0.44
CA ALA A 299 -2.02 -7.58 1.19
C ALA A 299 -2.10 -6.06 1.30
N GLU A 300 -3.29 -5.53 1.53
CA GLU A 300 -3.53 -4.17 2.01
C GLU A 300 -4.10 -4.21 3.43
N TYR A 301 -3.59 -3.37 4.32
CA TYR A 301 -4.05 -3.27 5.69
C TYR A 301 -4.05 -1.81 6.15
N HIS A 302 -5.21 -1.31 6.54
CA HIS A 302 -5.42 0.10 6.91
C HIS A 302 -4.84 1.07 5.87
N GLY A 303 -5.06 0.74 4.58
CA GLY A 303 -4.59 1.51 3.42
C GLY A 303 -3.14 1.25 3.00
N TYR A 304 -2.29 0.63 3.82
CA TYR A 304 -0.90 0.32 3.48
C TYR A 304 -0.81 -1.00 2.73
N SER A 305 -0.03 -1.01 1.64
CA SER A 305 0.21 -2.18 0.80
C SER A 305 1.56 -2.81 1.11
N ALA A 306 1.65 -4.13 0.90
CA ALA A 306 2.89 -4.88 0.73
C ALA A 306 3.05 -5.26 -0.74
N ASP A 307 4.30 -5.58 -1.13
CA ASP A 307 4.61 -6.03 -2.49
C ASP A 307 5.68 -7.12 -2.46
N ILE A 308 5.31 -8.35 -2.79
CA ILE A 308 6.21 -9.49 -2.70
C ILE A 308 6.04 -10.40 -3.89
N THR A 309 7.13 -10.63 -4.63
CA THR A 309 7.17 -11.69 -5.64
C THR A 309 8.05 -12.86 -5.22
N ARG A 310 7.55 -14.06 -5.42
CA ARG A 310 8.33 -15.31 -5.34
C ARG A 310 8.06 -16.19 -6.56
N THR A 311 9.10 -16.82 -7.05
CA THR A 311 8.98 -17.83 -8.12
C THR A 311 9.22 -19.22 -7.53
N ILE A 312 8.25 -20.12 -7.71
CA ILE A 312 8.13 -21.39 -6.97
C ILE A 312 8.09 -22.55 -7.96
N PRO A 313 8.86 -23.64 -7.76
CA PRO A 313 8.79 -24.82 -8.64
C PRO A 313 7.55 -25.66 -8.31
N VAL A 314 6.61 -25.79 -9.22
CA VAL A 314 5.32 -26.51 -9.03
C VAL A 314 5.50 -27.95 -8.53
N SER A 315 6.60 -28.60 -8.89
CA SER A 315 6.93 -29.98 -8.49
C SER A 315 7.73 -30.09 -7.17
N GLY A 316 7.89 -29.00 -6.44
CA GLY A 316 8.66 -28.95 -5.19
C GLY A 316 10.18 -28.94 -5.37
N LYS A 317 10.67 -28.95 -6.62
CA LYS A 317 12.08 -28.84 -6.97
C LYS A 317 12.29 -28.10 -8.28
N PHE A 318 13.27 -27.21 -8.31
CA PHE A 318 13.73 -26.57 -9.54
C PHE A 318 14.45 -27.56 -10.46
N THR A 319 14.24 -27.42 -11.78
CA THR A 319 15.14 -28.08 -12.76
C THR A 319 16.55 -27.42 -12.73
N PRO A 320 17.57 -28.07 -13.30
CA PRO A 320 18.89 -27.44 -13.34
C PRO A 320 18.87 -26.07 -14.03
N GLU A 321 18.15 -25.93 -15.14
CA GLU A 321 18.03 -24.69 -15.90
C GLU A 321 17.29 -23.61 -15.11
N GLN A 322 16.16 -23.96 -14.50
CA GLN A 322 15.37 -23.07 -13.63
C GLN A 322 16.21 -22.58 -12.46
N LYS A 323 16.96 -23.48 -11.81
CA LYS A 323 17.84 -23.12 -10.69
C LYS A 323 18.93 -22.14 -11.08
N ILE A 324 19.49 -22.28 -12.29
CA ILE A 324 20.52 -21.36 -12.81
C ILE A 324 19.94 -19.96 -12.95
N ILE A 325 18.80 -19.81 -13.68
CA ILE A 325 18.16 -18.51 -13.88
C ILE A 325 17.69 -17.92 -12.55
N TYR A 326 17.08 -18.74 -11.68
CA TYR A 326 16.64 -18.32 -10.36
C TYR A 326 17.78 -17.73 -9.52
N ASN A 327 18.94 -18.40 -9.48
CA ASN A 327 20.09 -17.92 -8.73
C ASN A 327 20.70 -16.64 -9.31
N ILE A 328 20.62 -16.42 -10.63
CA ILE A 328 21.03 -15.16 -11.24
C ILE A 328 20.13 -14.01 -10.77
N VAL A 329 18.80 -14.20 -10.78
CA VAL A 329 17.86 -13.20 -10.29
C VAL A 329 18.06 -12.94 -8.78
N LEU A 330 18.31 -13.98 -7.98
CA LEU A 330 18.62 -13.82 -6.56
C LEU A 330 19.93 -13.06 -6.32
N GLU A 331 20.97 -13.30 -7.14
CA GLU A 331 22.22 -12.55 -7.10
C GLU A 331 21.99 -11.08 -7.46
N ALA A 332 21.22 -10.81 -8.51
CA ALA A 332 20.84 -9.46 -8.94
C ALA A 332 20.04 -8.72 -7.87
N GLN A 333 19.07 -9.41 -7.24
CA GLN A 333 18.27 -8.83 -6.16
C GLN A 333 19.15 -8.46 -4.94
N LYS A 334 20.09 -9.32 -4.56
CA LYS A 334 21.04 -9.02 -3.47
C LYS A 334 21.91 -7.81 -3.80
N ALA A 335 22.37 -7.68 -5.05
CA ALA A 335 23.13 -6.52 -5.50
C ALA A 335 22.30 -5.23 -5.42
N GLY A 336 21.04 -5.27 -5.89
CA GLY A 336 20.09 -4.16 -5.77
C GLY A 336 19.82 -3.77 -4.32
N ILE A 337 19.53 -4.75 -3.44
CA ILE A 337 19.32 -4.48 -2.00
C ILE A 337 20.54 -3.81 -1.37
N ASN A 338 21.75 -4.27 -1.69
CA ASN A 338 22.98 -3.68 -1.15
C ASN A 338 23.18 -2.22 -1.59
N ALA A 339 22.60 -1.81 -2.71
CA ALA A 339 22.61 -0.43 -3.19
C ALA A 339 21.51 0.44 -2.56
N CYS A 340 20.55 -0.11 -1.81
CA CYS A 340 19.50 0.62 -1.09
C CYS A 340 20.08 1.33 0.14
N ARG A 341 20.91 2.33 -0.06
CA ARG A 341 21.60 3.03 1.04
C ARG A 341 21.28 4.51 1.07
N ASN A 342 21.27 5.05 2.29
CA ASN A 342 21.12 6.49 2.49
C ASN A 342 22.10 7.29 1.62
N GLY A 343 21.59 8.25 0.87
CA GLY A 343 22.34 9.14 -0.02
C GLY A 343 22.58 8.60 -1.44
N ASN A 344 22.35 7.31 -1.69
CA ASN A 344 22.39 6.75 -3.05
C ASN A 344 21.22 7.28 -3.90
N ASN A 345 21.37 7.19 -5.23
CA ASN A 345 20.27 7.52 -6.12
C ASN A 345 19.22 6.40 -6.12
N PHE A 346 17.96 6.77 -6.34
CA PHE A 346 16.86 5.81 -6.48
C PHE A 346 17.11 4.76 -7.60
N ARG A 347 17.91 5.07 -8.60
CA ARG A 347 18.24 4.19 -9.72
C ARG A 347 19.38 3.20 -9.41
N ASP A 348 20.20 3.44 -8.39
CA ASP A 348 21.37 2.60 -8.12
C ASP A 348 20.99 1.12 -7.88
N PRO A 349 19.90 0.75 -7.17
CA PRO A 349 19.45 -0.63 -7.05
C PRO A 349 19.20 -1.31 -8.41
N HIS A 350 18.60 -0.59 -9.37
CA HIS A 350 18.37 -1.10 -10.72
C HIS A 350 19.68 -1.31 -11.47
N GLU A 351 20.59 -0.33 -11.43
CA GLU A 351 21.87 -0.39 -12.14
C GLU A 351 22.75 -1.54 -11.64
N GLU A 352 22.78 -1.78 -10.34
CA GLU A 352 23.54 -2.89 -9.77
C GLU A 352 22.91 -4.26 -10.10
N ALA A 353 21.58 -4.39 -10.05
CA ALA A 353 20.88 -5.60 -10.48
C ALA A 353 21.09 -5.89 -11.97
N GLN A 354 21.00 -4.87 -12.82
CA GLN A 354 21.21 -4.97 -14.27
C GLN A 354 22.62 -5.46 -14.62
N LYS A 355 23.66 -4.93 -13.97
CA LYS A 355 25.05 -5.37 -14.17
C LYS A 355 25.22 -6.87 -13.94
N VAL A 356 24.58 -7.39 -12.90
CA VAL A 356 24.61 -8.84 -12.61
C VAL A 356 23.92 -9.62 -13.73
N ILE A 357 22.71 -9.22 -14.12
CA ILE A 357 21.93 -9.91 -15.16
C ILE A 357 22.69 -9.89 -16.50
N GLU A 358 23.20 -8.75 -16.94
CA GLU A 358 23.99 -8.60 -18.17
C GLU A 358 25.17 -9.57 -18.19
N LYS A 359 25.98 -9.53 -17.14
CA LYS A 359 27.17 -10.41 -17.01
C LYS A 359 26.78 -11.87 -17.07
N ARG A 360 25.79 -12.28 -16.29
CA ARG A 360 25.43 -13.70 -16.14
C ARG A 360 24.74 -14.26 -17.37
N LEU A 361 23.90 -13.49 -18.07
CA LEU A 361 23.28 -13.90 -19.33
C LEU A 361 24.30 -14.03 -20.45
N MET A 362 25.35 -13.18 -20.49
CA MET A 362 26.48 -13.35 -21.40
C MET A 362 27.29 -14.63 -21.11
N GLU A 363 27.59 -14.91 -19.85
CA GLU A 363 28.29 -16.13 -19.43
C GLU A 363 27.53 -17.40 -19.85
N LEU A 364 26.21 -17.38 -19.88
CA LEU A 364 25.36 -18.48 -20.34
C LEU A 364 25.20 -18.54 -21.87
N GLY A 365 25.64 -17.50 -22.60
CA GLY A 365 25.46 -17.37 -24.05
C GLY A 365 23.99 -17.11 -24.44
N ILE A 366 23.17 -16.66 -23.52
CA ILE A 366 21.79 -16.24 -23.77
C ILE A 366 21.76 -14.91 -24.54
N ILE A 367 22.69 -14.02 -24.23
CA ILE A 367 22.93 -12.76 -24.96
C ILE A 367 24.39 -12.70 -25.44
N LYS A 368 24.65 -11.90 -26.47
CA LYS A 368 25.99 -11.71 -27.05
C LYS A 368 26.55 -10.32 -26.76
N ASP A 369 25.68 -9.35 -26.43
CA ASP A 369 26.02 -7.99 -26.06
C ASP A 369 25.22 -7.61 -24.78
N PRO A 370 25.83 -6.94 -23.79
CA PRO A 370 25.11 -6.49 -22.59
C PRO A 370 23.83 -5.73 -22.90
N LYS A 371 23.82 -4.94 -23.96
CA LYS A 371 22.62 -4.20 -24.40
C LYS A 371 21.44 -5.09 -24.77
N GLU A 372 21.66 -6.36 -25.06
CA GLU A 372 20.57 -7.30 -25.33
C GLU A 372 19.83 -7.75 -24.08
N ALA A 373 20.35 -7.47 -22.88
CA ALA A 373 19.71 -7.87 -21.62
C ALA A 373 18.28 -7.30 -21.47
N PHE A 374 17.98 -6.14 -22.08
CA PHE A 374 16.63 -5.56 -22.08
C PHE A 374 15.57 -6.47 -22.73
N LYS A 375 15.97 -7.44 -23.56
CA LYS A 375 15.06 -8.44 -24.15
C LYS A 375 14.46 -9.36 -23.08
N TYR A 376 15.18 -9.54 -21.97
CA TYR A 376 14.86 -10.48 -20.90
C TYR A 376 14.63 -9.81 -19.54
N PHE A 377 15.11 -8.57 -19.36
CA PHE A 377 14.89 -7.74 -18.20
C PHE A 377 14.56 -6.31 -18.66
N PHE A 378 13.26 -6.02 -18.77
CA PHE A 378 12.73 -4.84 -19.46
C PHE A 378 11.90 -3.89 -18.57
N HIS A 379 11.97 -4.04 -17.24
CA HIS A 379 11.27 -3.19 -16.29
C HIS A 379 12.21 -2.59 -15.25
N GLY A 380 11.74 -1.62 -14.49
CA GLY A 380 12.45 -1.06 -13.34
C GLY A 380 12.57 -2.07 -12.21
N THR A 381 13.53 -1.86 -11.33
CA THR A 381 13.75 -2.75 -10.18
C THR A 381 13.08 -2.23 -8.92
N SER A 382 12.61 -0.97 -8.91
CA SER A 382 12.13 -0.35 -7.67
C SER A 382 11.06 0.69 -7.94
N HIS A 383 10.10 0.77 -7.02
CA HIS A 383 9.17 1.86 -6.82
C HIS A 383 8.97 2.10 -5.32
N TYR A 384 8.43 3.25 -4.94
CA TYR A 384 8.04 3.49 -3.55
C TYR A 384 6.82 2.65 -3.20
N LEU A 385 6.72 2.26 -1.93
CA LEU A 385 5.64 1.45 -1.38
C LEU A 385 5.05 2.14 -0.14
N GLY A 386 3.73 2.10 0.03
CA GLY A 386 3.06 2.71 1.17
C GLY A 386 1.54 2.62 1.09
N LEU A 387 0.86 3.77 1.09
CA LEU A 387 -0.60 3.87 0.93
C LEU A 387 -1.09 3.51 -0.48
N ASP A 388 -0.17 3.39 -1.41
CA ASP A 388 -0.34 2.76 -2.72
C ASP A 388 0.76 1.74 -2.93
N VAL A 389 0.51 0.72 -3.77
CA VAL A 389 1.55 -0.21 -4.20
C VAL A 389 2.65 0.54 -4.96
N HIS A 390 2.28 1.42 -5.88
CA HIS A 390 3.19 2.39 -6.50
C HIS A 390 3.02 3.74 -5.81
N ASP A 391 3.62 3.86 -4.61
CA ASP A 391 3.42 5.03 -3.75
C ASP A 391 4.09 6.29 -4.27
N ALA A 392 3.60 7.43 -3.80
CA ALA A 392 4.15 8.73 -4.13
C ALA A 392 5.60 8.87 -3.62
N GLY A 393 6.48 9.42 -4.47
CA GLY A 393 7.88 9.68 -4.14
C GLY A 393 8.54 10.60 -5.15
N MET A 394 9.70 11.15 -4.79
CA MET A 394 10.43 12.11 -5.62
C MET A 394 11.40 11.46 -6.60
N TYR A 395 11.68 10.16 -6.45
CA TYR A 395 12.58 9.38 -7.30
C TYR A 395 14.00 10.00 -7.44
N GLY A 396 14.44 10.71 -6.40
CA GLY A 396 15.75 11.35 -6.31
C GLY A 396 16.76 10.51 -5.54
N HIS A 397 17.26 11.03 -4.41
CA HIS A 397 18.12 10.27 -3.50
C HIS A 397 17.29 9.48 -2.49
N LEU A 398 17.83 8.34 -2.06
CA LEU A 398 17.25 7.51 -1.00
C LEU A 398 17.59 8.09 0.37
N TYR A 399 16.63 8.12 1.27
CA TYR A 399 16.77 8.61 2.64
C TYR A 399 16.21 7.61 3.66
N PRO A 400 16.70 7.62 4.91
CA PRO A 400 16.12 6.81 5.98
C PRO A 400 14.62 7.06 6.11
N GLY A 401 13.84 5.98 6.17
CA GLY A 401 12.38 6.03 6.16
C GLY A 401 11.76 5.81 4.79
N ASN A 402 12.52 5.86 3.69
CA ASN A 402 12.00 5.39 2.40
C ASN A 402 11.77 3.88 2.46
N VAL A 403 10.64 3.42 1.94
CA VAL A 403 10.37 2.01 1.67
C VAL A 403 10.18 1.85 0.17
N ILE A 404 10.98 0.99 -0.43
CA ILE A 404 10.96 0.71 -1.88
C ILE A 404 11.00 -0.79 -2.13
N THR A 405 10.50 -1.21 -3.30
CA THR A 405 10.67 -2.58 -3.78
C THR A 405 12.07 -2.80 -4.35
N VAL A 406 12.55 -4.06 -4.35
CA VAL A 406 13.71 -4.51 -5.12
C VAL A 406 13.34 -5.82 -5.81
N GLU A 407 13.01 -5.73 -7.11
CA GLU A 407 12.28 -6.75 -7.88
C GLU A 407 12.89 -7.13 -9.23
N PRO A 408 14.19 -7.39 -9.36
CA PRO A 408 14.73 -7.81 -10.65
C PRO A 408 14.10 -9.11 -11.14
N GLY A 409 14.00 -9.25 -12.48
CA GLY A 409 13.46 -10.46 -13.10
C GLY A 409 14.17 -10.82 -14.40
N ILE A 410 14.06 -12.08 -14.80
CA ILE A 410 14.47 -12.59 -16.11
C ILE A 410 13.30 -13.37 -16.70
N TYR A 411 12.92 -13.02 -17.93
CA TYR A 411 11.77 -13.60 -18.63
C TYR A 411 12.21 -14.07 -20.02
N ILE A 412 12.20 -15.40 -20.23
CA ILE A 412 12.67 -16.03 -21.48
C ILE A 412 11.49 -16.77 -22.12
N PRO A 413 10.64 -16.08 -22.90
CA PRO A 413 9.51 -16.73 -23.56
C PRO A 413 9.96 -17.72 -24.64
N ALA A 414 9.06 -18.62 -25.03
CA ALA A 414 9.31 -19.52 -26.15
C ALA A 414 9.60 -18.73 -27.45
N GLY A 415 10.58 -19.21 -28.22
CA GLY A 415 11.03 -18.54 -29.45
C GLY A 415 12.07 -17.44 -29.24
N SER A 416 12.56 -17.24 -28.00
CA SER A 416 13.69 -16.36 -27.73
C SER A 416 14.95 -16.81 -28.49
N ASP A 417 15.81 -15.84 -28.85
CA ASP A 417 17.07 -16.08 -29.59
C ASP A 417 18.16 -16.67 -28.65
N CYS A 418 17.87 -17.84 -28.08
CA CYS A 418 18.76 -18.61 -27.23
C CYS A 418 18.40 -20.11 -27.27
N ASP A 419 19.20 -20.94 -26.61
CA ASP A 419 18.97 -22.38 -26.52
C ASP A 419 17.55 -22.65 -25.95
N PRO A 420 16.68 -23.45 -26.61
CA PRO A 420 15.32 -23.76 -26.17
C PRO A 420 15.21 -24.31 -24.75
N LYS A 421 16.28 -24.85 -24.17
CA LYS A 421 16.28 -25.29 -22.76
C LYS A 421 15.98 -24.17 -21.77
N TRP A 422 16.17 -22.90 -22.16
CA TRP A 422 15.87 -21.72 -21.36
C TRP A 422 14.44 -21.19 -21.55
N TRP A 423 13.71 -21.64 -22.54
CA TRP A 423 12.40 -21.11 -22.88
C TRP A 423 11.35 -21.37 -21.78
N ASN A 424 10.40 -20.46 -21.66
CA ASN A 424 9.33 -20.46 -20.66
C ASN A 424 9.84 -20.45 -19.21
N ILE A 425 11.01 -19.87 -18.98
CA ILE A 425 11.53 -19.59 -17.65
C ILE A 425 11.35 -18.11 -17.39
N GLY A 426 10.36 -17.77 -16.57
CA GLY A 426 10.14 -16.42 -16.00
C GLY A 426 10.40 -16.46 -14.50
N VAL A 427 11.30 -15.60 -14.02
CA VAL A 427 11.66 -15.49 -12.60
C VAL A 427 11.67 -14.03 -12.21
N ARG A 428 10.94 -13.67 -11.16
CA ARG A 428 11.06 -12.42 -10.40
C ARG A 428 11.20 -12.77 -8.93
N ILE A 429 12.08 -12.06 -8.23
CA ILE A 429 12.24 -12.14 -6.77
C ILE A 429 12.22 -10.72 -6.25
N GLU A 430 11.28 -10.42 -5.39
CA GLU A 430 10.99 -9.10 -4.90
C GLU A 430 10.89 -9.05 -3.38
N ASP A 431 11.46 -8.03 -2.81
CA ASP A 431 11.34 -7.71 -1.39
C ASP A 431 11.04 -6.23 -1.19
N ASP A 432 10.29 -5.94 -0.11
CA ASP A 432 10.09 -4.62 0.46
C ASP A 432 11.30 -4.24 1.31
N VAL A 433 11.95 -3.13 0.97
CA VAL A 433 13.22 -2.71 1.58
C VAL A 433 13.09 -1.34 2.21
N LEU A 434 13.36 -1.24 3.51
CA LEU A 434 13.45 0.00 4.26
C LEU A 434 14.88 0.55 4.20
N ILE A 435 15.02 1.79 3.74
CA ILE A 435 16.26 2.54 3.81
C ILE A 435 16.49 2.98 5.25
N THR A 436 17.66 2.67 5.79
CA THR A 436 18.07 3.04 7.15
C THR A 436 19.28 3.97 7.12
N THR A 437 19.75 4.42 8.27
CA THR A 437 21.02 5.14 8.40
C THR A 437 22.25 4.22 8.23
N GLY A 438 22.07 2.91 8.30
CA GLY A 438 23.08 1.87 8.15
C GLY A 438 22.80 0.98 6.95
N ASP A 439 22.83 -0.35 7.16
CA ASP A 439 22.46 -1.32 6.14
C ASP A 439 20.94 -1.29 5.89
N PRO A 440 20.49 -1.54 4.65
CA PRO A 440 19.05 -1.62 4.36
C PRO A 440 18.40 -2.78 5.11
N GLU A 441 17.16 -2.60 5.52
CA GLU A 441 16.37 -3.63 6.18
C GLU A 441 15.37 -4.24 5.19
N VAL A 442 15.46 -5.56 4.99
CA VAL A 442 14.49 -6.31 4.19
C VAL A 442 13.27 -6.65 5.06
N LEU A 443 12.18 -5.89 4.89
CA LEU A 443 10.96 -6.04 5.68
C LEU A 443 10.24 -7.36 5.40
N SER A 444 10.35 -7.86 4.16
CA SER A 444 9.74 -9.10 3.66
C SER A 444 10.64 -10.33 3.83
N SER A 445 11.68 -10.25 4.67
CA SER A 445 12.60 -11.38 4.96
C SER A 445 11.92 -12.65 5.50
N GLY A 446 10.65 -12.53 5.96
CA GLY A 446 9.83 -13.65 6.37
C GLY A 446 9.38 -14.60 5.24
N ALA A 447 9.45 -14.18 3.97
CA ALA A 447 9.15 -15.01 2.81
C ALA A 447 10.44 -15.70 2.29
N PRO A 448 10.54 -17.03 2.33
CA PRO A 448 11.71 -17.77 1.83
C PRO A 448 12.05 -17.39 0.39
N LYS A 449 13.35 -17.24 0.09
CA LYS A 449 13.79 -16.86 -1.25
C LYS A 449 15.05 -17.60 -1.77
N THR A 450 15.72 -18.39 -0.97
CA THR A 450 16.75 -19.28 -1.50
C THR A 450 16.12 -20.57 -2.04
N VAL A 451 16.75 -21.18 -3.02
CA VAL A 451 16.31 -22.47 -3.57
C VAL A 451 16.13 -23.50 -2.47
N GLU A 452 17.07 -23.54 -1.55
CA GLU A 452 17.10 -24.51 -0.45
C GLU A 452 15.95 -24.30 0.54
N GLU A 453 15.64 -23.04 0.89
CA GLU A 453 14.52 -22.70 1.78
C GLU A 453 13.17 -23.02 1.14
N ILE A 454 12.99 -22.67 -0.14
CA ILE A 454 11.74 -22.95 -0.89
C ILE A 454 11.52 -24.45 -0.99
N GLU A 455 12.52 -25.20 -1.48
CA GLU A 455 12.42 -26.66 -1.63
C GLU A 455 12.23 -27.38 -0.27
N ALA A 456 12.74 -26.81 0.83
CA ALA A 456 12.54 -27.36 2.16
C ALA A 456 11.11 -27.07 2.68
N LEU A 457 10.59 -25.85 2.45
CA LEU A 457 9.25 -25.47 2.88
C LEU A 457 8.17 -26.26 2.11
N MET A 458 8.37 -26.48 0.82
CA MET A 458 7.44 -27.26 -0.03
C MET A 458 7.29 -28.74 0.36
N LYS A 459 8.14 -29.25 1.26
CA LYS A 459 7.98 -30.61 1.84
C LYS A 459 7.02 -30.62 3.02
N GLN A 460 6.62 -29.48 3.55
CA GLN A 460 5.69 -29.39 4.68
C GLN A 460 4.25 -29.49 4.19
N GLU A 461 3.40 -30.09 5.02
CA GLU A 461 1.97 -30.20 4.73
C GLU A 461 1.28 -28.83 4.81
N SER A 462 0.37 -28.57 3.89
CA SER A 462 -0.54 -27.43 3.92
C SER A 462 -1.93 -27.87 4.40
N VAL A 463 -2.59 -27.02 5.16
CA VAL A 463 -4.00 -27.23 5.55
C VAL A 463 -4.93 -27.27 4.33
N PHE A 464 -4.54 -26.65 3.22
CA PHE A 464 -5.33 -26.64 1.98
C PHE A 464 -5.28 -27.96 1.20
N ASN A 465 -4.27 -28.81 1.46
CA ASN A 465 -4.16 -30.13 0.81
C ASN A 465 -4.87 -31.25 1.60
N LEU A 466 -5.31 -30.95 2.83
CA LEU A 466 -6.06 -31.90 3.66
C LEU A 466 -7.55 -31.98 3.29
N VAL A 467 -8.04 -31.03 2.51
CA VAL A 467 -9.43 -30.97 2.03
C VAL A 467 -9.44 -31.39 0.55
N LYS A 468 -9.49 -32.69 0.29
CA LYS A 468 -9.70 -33.26 -1.05
C LYS A 468 -11.15 -33.65 -1.25
#